data_cc7be44f6ea8c27f71575e9a2a298156
#
_entry.id   cc7be44f6ea8c27f71575e9a2a298156
#
_cell.length_a   1.000
_cell.length_b   1.000
_cell.length_c   1.000
_cell.angle_alpha   90.00
_cell.angle_beta   90.00
_cell.angle_gamma   90.00
#
_symmetry.space_group_name_H-M   'P 1'
#
loop_
_entity.id
_entity.type
_entity.pdbx_description
1 polymer ?
#
loop_
_entity_poly.entity_id
_entity_poly.type
_entity_poly.pdbx_seq_one_letter_code
_entity_poly.pdbx_strand_id
1 'polypeptide(L)'
;YVGDFKGFSDISYKEGSSKTETAIRHLFDCVELQFLHTERQRANQAYSEKFSGFCKERWVKNRKKSGLVLNLTERDIIFLTKICLRNEEKIRLNKLFKEYELRGICLDNTSREYLQEFFTKLNLIDRKSDSGDAQYVKRIL
;
A
#
# COMPACT_ATOMS: atom_id res chain seq x y z
N TYR A 1 -29.96 0.63 10.87
CA TYR A 1 -29.81 1.63 11.90
C TYR A 1 -28.99 2.80 11.36
N VAL A 2 -29.64 3.83 10.92
CA VAL A 2 -28.97 5.09 10.56
C VAL A 2 -28.97 5.93 11.84
N GLY A 3 -28.01 5.68 12.73
CA GLY A 3 -27.69 6.64 13.77
C GLY A 3 -27.10 7.89 13.12
N ASP A 4 -27.00 8.97 13.85
CA ASP A 4 -26.42 10.24 13.40
C ASP A 4 -24.96 10.02 12.94
N PHE A 5 -24.81 9.67 11.66
CA PHE A 5 -23.54 9.44 11.03
C PHE A 5 -22.86 10.80 10.84
N LYS A 6 -21.80 11.05 11.58
CA LYS A 6 -20.98 12.23 11.34
C LYS A 6 -20.22 12.06 10.02
N GLY A 7 -20.32 13.07 9.16
CA GLY A 7 -19.55 13.09 7.93
C GLY A 7 -18.05 13.05 8.20
N PHE A 8 -17.29 12.57 7.23
CA PHE A 8 -15.82 12.48 7.34
C PHE A 8 -15.17 13.83 7.67
N SER A 9 -15.71 14.91 7.16
CA SER A 9 -15.28 16.32 7.41
C SER A 9 -15.56 16.83 8.81
N ASP A 10 -16.51 16.21 9.54
CA ASP A 10 -16.98 16.72 10.83
C ASP A 10 -16.21 16.15 12.01
N ILE A 11 -15.22 15.28 11.72
CA ILE A 11 -14.44 14.59 12.71
C ILE A 11 -13.06 15.22 12.80
N SER A 12 -12.73 15.76 13.98
CA SER A 12 -11.38 16.24 14.27
C SER A 12 -10.41 15.07 14.37
N TYR A 13 -9.23 15.22 13.81
CA TYR A 13 -8.19 14.19 13.79
C TYR A 13 -6.83 14.77 14.17
N LYS A 14 -5.91 13.90 14.59
CA LYS A 14 -4.52 14.28 14.86
C LYS A 14 -3.70 14.17 13.58
N GLU A 15 -2.94 15.20 13.26
CA GLU A 15 -2.02 15.16 12.14
C GLU A 15 -0.93 14.10 12.36
N GLY A 16 -0.62 13.37 11.31
CA GLY A 16 0.49 12.43 11.26
C GLY A 16 1.75 13.10 10.69
N SER A 17 2.84 12.35 10.61
CA SER A 17 4.12 12.81 10.04
C SER A 17 4.08 13.01 8.51
N SER A 18 3.03 12.52 7.85
CA SER A 18 2.80 12.68 6.42
C SER A 18 1.31 12.81 6.12
N LYS A 19 0.97 13.34 4.91
CA LYS A 19 -0.43 13.43 4.45
C LYS A 19 -1.11 12.07 4.41
N THR A 20 -0.39 11.02 4.02
CA THR A 20 -0.90 9.64 3.98
C THR A 20 -1.20 9.14 5.39
N GLU A 21 -0.29 9.34 6.33
CA GLU A 21 -0.50 8.94 7.72
C GLU A 21 -1.68 9.70 8.33
N THR A 22 -1.78 11.00 8.08
CA THR A 22 -2.92 11.82 8.52
C THR A 22 -4.23 11.27 7.99
N ALA A 23 -4.31 10.95 6.70
CA ALA A 23 -5.52 10.39 6.09
C ALA A 23 -5.90 9.02 6.67
N ILE A 24 -4.91 8.16 6.91
CA ILE A 24 -5.13 6.84 7.53
C ILE A 24 -5.62 7.01 8.97
N ARG A 25 -5.00 7.87 9.78
CA ARG A 25 -5.44 8.15 11.15
C ARG A 25 -6.87 8.68 11.16
N HIS A 26 -7.16 9.64 10.31
CA HIS A 26 -8.51 10.19 10.17
C HIS A 26 -9.55 9.12 9.82
N LEU A 27 -9.22 8.19 8.90
CA LEU A 27 -10.09 7.06 8.59
C LEU A 27 -10.33 6.16 9.82
N PHE A 28 -9.29 5.85 10.59
CA PHE A 28 -9.43 5.05 11.82
C PHE A 28 -10.27 5.77 12.87
N ASP A 29 -10.05 7.07 13.08
CA ASP A 29 -10.85 7.88 14.01
C ASP A 29 -12.33 7.90 13.58
N CYS A 30 -12.61 8.00 12.28
CA CYS A 30 -13.97 7.91 11.75
C CYS A 30 -14.62 6.55 12.04
N VAL A 31 -13.89 5.45 11.84
CA VAL A 31 -14.40 4.11 12.12
C VAL A 31 -14.64 3.93 13.62
N GLU A 32 -13.70 4.34 14.47
CA GLU A 32 -13.83 4.23 15.91
C GLU A 32 -15.03 5.00 16.45
N LEU A 33 -15.23 6.23 15.98
CA LEU A 33 -16.36 7.07 16.40
C LEU A 33 -17.73 6.49 16.04
N GLN A 34 -17.83 5.69 14.97
CA GLN A 34 -19.09 4.99 14.65
C GLN A 34 -19.47 3.96 15.74
N PHE A 35 -18.50 3.42 16.45
CA PHE A 35 -18.72 2.42 17.50
C PHE A 35 -18.78 3.00 18.91
N LEU A 36 -18.08 4.12 19.18
CA LEU A 36 -18.00 4.73 20.52
C LEU A 36 -19.37 5.17 21.07
N HIS A 37 -20.28 5.59 20.21
CA HIS A 37 -21.63 6.04 20.57
C HIS A 37 -22.70 4.94 20.45
N THR A 38 -22.27 3.70 20.24
CA THR A 38 -23.16 2.55 20.16
C THR A 38 -22.84 1.53 21.24
N GLU A 39 -23.80 0.73 21.66
CA GLU A 39 -23.61 -0.41 22.57
C GLU A 39 -22.79 -1.56 21.91
N ARG A 40 -22.18 -1.31 20.75
CA ARG A 40 -21.50 -2.31 19.91
C ARG A 40 -19.98 -2.31 20.03
N GLN A 41 -19.44 -1.99 21.19
CA GLN A 41 -17.98 -2.04 21.44
C GLN A 41 -17.36 -3.40 21.09
N ARG A 42 -18.09 -4.51 21.36
CA ARG A 42 -17.64 -5.84 20.95
C ARG A 42 -17.48 -5.99 19.44
N ALA A 43 -18.32 -5.34 18.65
CA ALA A 43 -18.21 -5.38 17.19
C ALA A 43 -16.95 -4.64 16.70
N ASN A 44 -16.63 -3.50 17.31
CA ASN A 44 -15.40 -2.76 16.99
C ASN A 44 -14.15 -3.59 17.32
N GLN A 45 -14.09 -4.17 18.50
CA GLN A 45 -12.97 -5.04 18.91
C GLN A 45 -12.83 -6.23 17.97
N ALA A 46 -13.93 -6.94 17.67
CA ALA A 46 -13.93 -8.09 16.76
C ALA A 46 -13.49 -7.69 15.35
N TYR A 47 -13.91 -6.53 14.86
CA TYR A 47 -13.48 -6.01 13.57
C TYR A 47 -11.96 -5.73 13.55
N SER A 48 -11.44 -5.05 14.56
CA SER A 48 -10.03 -4.71 14.68
C SER A 48 -9.14 -5.96 14.76
N GLU A 49 -9.56 -6.97 15.54
CA GLU A 49 -8.86 -8.25 15.66
C GLU A 49 -8.85 -9.01 14.33
N LYS A 50 -10.01 -9.11 13.67
CA LYS A 50 -10.10 -9.79 12.37
C LYS A 50 -9.33 -9.07 11.27
N PHE A 51 -9.38 -7.74 11.22
CA PHE A 51 -8.60 -6.95 10.28
C PHE A 51 -7.09 -7.09 10.52
N SER A 52 -6.65 -7.02 11.78
CA SER A 52 -5.25 -7.26 12.15
C SER A 52 -4.78 -8.66 11.78
N GLY A 53 -5.63 -9.68 12.02
CA GLY A 53 -5.37 -11.06 11.60
C GLY A 53 -5.18 -11.17 10.09
N PHE A 54 -6.12 -10.63 9.31
CA PHE A 54 -6.07 -10.59 7.85
C PHE A 54 -4.78 -9.91 7.32
N CYS A 55 -4.40 -8.77 7.90
CA CYS A 55 -3.16 -8.09 7.51
C CYS A 55 -1.91 -8.93 7.82
N LYS A 56 -1.87 -9.56 9.00
CA LYS A 56 -0.75 -10.42 9.42
C LYS A 56 -0.59 -11.65 8.54
N GLU A 57 -1.68 -12.23 8.10
CA GLU A 57 -1.64 -13.41 7.20
C GLU A 57 -1.15 -13.06 5.80
N ARG A 58 -1.32 -11.82 5.35
CA ARG A 58 -1.09 -11.45 3.96
C ARG A 58 0.09 -10.53 3.75
N TRP A 59 0.14 -9.40 4.46
CA TRP A 59 1.04 -8.31 4.11
C TRP A 59 1.96 -7.88 5.24
N VAL A 60 1.87 -8.50 6.39
CA VAL A 60 2.64 -8.08 7.55
C VAL A 60 3.53 -9.21 8.05
N LYS A 61 4.82 -8.91 8.20
CA LYS A 61 5.79 -9.80 8.81
C LYS A 61 6.27 -9.24 10.14
N ASN A 62 6.24 -10.08 11.18
CA ASN A 62 6.82 -9.70 12.47
C ASN A 62 8.34 -9.93 12.45
N ARG A 63 9.10 -8.85 12.55
CA ARG A 63 10.57 -8.87 12.60
C ARG A 63 11.11 -8.68 14.02
N LYS A 64 10.44 -9.24 15.02
CA LYS A 64 10.85 -9.19 16.44
C LYS A 64 11.19 -7.76 16.89
N LYS A 65 12.50 -7.41 16.96
CA LYS A 65 12.95 -6.08 17.42
C LYS A 65 12.45 -4.91 16.55
N SER A 66 12.28 -5.11 15.24
CA SER A 66 11.77 -4.08 14.32
C SER A 66 10.23 -4.03 14.26
N GLY A 67 9.55 -4.89 15.02
CA GLY A 67 8.09 -4.91 15.06
C GLY A 67 7.44 -5.46 13.78
N LEU A 68 6.25 -4.97 13.50
CA LEU A 68 5.49 -5.35 12.32
C LEU A 68 5.92 -4.49 11.12
N VAL A 69 6.28 -5.15 10.03
CA VAL A 69 6.71 -4.48 8.78
C VAL A 69 5.85 -4.96 7.62
N LEU A 70 5.63 -4.07 6.65
CA LEU A 70 4.99 -4.42 5.40
C LEU A 70 5.87 -5.43 4.65
N ASN A 71 5.26 -6.52 4.18
CA ASN A 71 5.92 -7.56 3.41
C ASN A 71 5.06 -7.88 2.19
N LEU A 72 5.42 -7.30 1.06
CA LEU A 72 4.77 -7.61 -0.21
C LEU A 72 5.33 -8.91 -0.76
N THR A 73 4.45 -9.80 -1.19
CA THR A 73 4.84 -11.00 -1.93
C THR A 73 5.12 -10.65 -3.39
N GLU A 74 5.83 -11.52 -4.11
CA GLU A 74 6.05 -11.38 -5.55
C GLU A 74 4.72 -11.26 -6.33
N ARG A 75 3.69 -11.97 -5.87
CA ARG A 75 2.33 -11.89 -6.42
C ARG A 75 1.71 -10.51 -6.22
N ASP A 76 1.90 -9.91 -5.05
CA ASP A 76 1.41 -8.56 -4.75
C ASP A 76 2.14 -7.52 -5.61
N ILE A 77 3.45 -7.69 -5.80
CA ILE A 77 4.27 -6.83 -6.66
C ILE A 77 3.77 -6.89 -8.11
N ILE A 78 3.54 -8.09 -8.64
CA ILE A 78 2.98 -8.28 -9.98
C ILE A 78 1.63 -7.60 -10.11
N PHE A 79 0.73 -7.82 -9.14
CA PHE A 79 -0.60 -7.22 -9.15
C PHE A 79 -0.55 -5.68 -9.11
N LEU A 80 0.26 -5.11 -8.23
CA LEU A 80 0.47 -3.66 -8.13
C LEU A 80 1.06 -3.09 -9.42
N THR A 81 2.01 -3.80 -10.02
CA THR A 81 2.61 -3.41 -11.30
C THR A 81 1.55 -3.36 -12.41
N LYS A 82 0.67 -4.36 -12.49
CA LYS A 82 -0.46 -4.37 -13.44
C LYS A 82 -1.37 -3.15 -13.24
N ILE A 83 -1.72 -2.83 -11.98
CA ILE A 83 -2.53 -1.64 -11.67
C ILE A 83 -1.83 -0.34 -12.12
N CYS A 84 -0.52 -0.23 -11.92
CA CYS A 84 0.26 0.95 -12.29
C CYS A 84 0.42 1.11 -13.79
N LEU A 85 0.59 0.01 -14.52
CA LEU A 85 0.67 0.02 -15.98
C LEU A 85 -0.67 0.35 -16.65
N ARG A 86 -1.78 -0.03 -16.02
CA ARG A 86 -3.13 0.11 -16.62
C ARG A 86 -3.16 -0.50 -18.03
N ASN A 87 -3.35 0.33 -19.06
CA ASN A 87 -3.42 -0.07 -20.47
C ASN A 87 -2.12 0.22 -21.25
N GLU A 88 -1.08 0.75 -20.58
CA GLU A 88 0.20 1.02 -21.24
C GLU A 88 0.94 -0.30 -21.51
N GLU A 89 1.60 -0.43 -22.67
CA GLU A 89 2.41 -1.60 -23.01
C GLU A 89 3.68 -1.69 -22.15
N LYS A 90 4.22 -0.54 -21.76
CA LYS A 90 5.40 -0.43 -20.90
C LYS A 90 5.44 0.90 -20.16
N ILE A 91 6.08 0.89 -18.99
CA ILE A 91 6.31 2.08 -18.16
C ILE A 91 7.79 2.19 -17.82
N ARG A 92 8.34 3.42 -17.75
CA ARG A 92 9.70 3.62 -17.24
C ARG A 92 9.78 3.16 -15.79
N LEU A 93 10.86 2.43 -15.43
CA LEU A 93 11.04 1.87 -14.07
C LEU A 93 10.93 2.97 -12.99
N ASN A 94 11.56 4.12 -13.19
CA ASN A 94 11.46 5.25 -12.26
C ASN A 94 10.04 5.83 -12.17
N LYS A 95 9.26 5.82 -13.26
CA LYS A 95 7.84 6.23 -13.25
C LYS A 95 7.01 5.22 -12.48
N LEU A 96 7.29 3.91 -12.63
CA LEU A 96 6.63 2.86 -11.87
C LEU A 96 6.85 3.03 -10.36
N PHE A 97 8.07 3.35 -9.92
CA PHE A 97 8.33 3.60 -8.49
C PHE A 97 7.54 4.81 -7.97
N LYS A 98 7.43 5.88 -8.77
CA LYS A 98 6.57 7.02 -8.41
C LYS A 98 5.09 6.64 -8.33
N GLU A 99 4.60 5.79 -9.23
CA GLU A 99 3.24 5.26 -9.16
C GLU A 99 3.00 4.42 -7.88
N TYR A 100 4.02 3.70 -7.39
CA TYR A 100 3.97 3.02 -6.09
C TYR A 100 3.90 4.03 -4.94
N GLU A 101 4.74 5.06 -4.96
CA GLU A 101 4.75 6.13 -3.94
C GLU A 101 3.40 6.84 -3.85
N LEU A 102 2.75 7.13 -5.00
CA LEU A 102 1.42 7.72 -5.06
C LEU A 102 0.33 6.84 -4.41
N ARG A 103 0.59 5.53 -4.29
CA ARG A 103 -0.28 4.54 -3.63
C ARG A 103 0.16 4.23 -2.20
N GLY A 104 1.08 5.02 -1.65
CA GLY A 104 1.58 4.87 -0.28
C GLY A 104 2.65 3.78 -0.11
N ILE A 105 3.20 3.21 -1.20
CA ILE A 105 4.26 2.19 -1.15
C ILE A 105 5.60 2.87 -1.41
N CYS A 106 6.27 3.25 -0.34
CA CYS A 106 7.59 3.86 -0.38
C CYS A 106 8.67 2.77 -0.29
N LEU A 107 9.50 2.69 -1.32
CA LEU A 107 10.58 1.70 -1.43
C LEU A 107 11.92 2.37 -1.12
N ASP A 108 12.71 1.74 -0.25
CA ASP A 108 14.12 2.09 -0.08
C ASP A 108 14.97 1.61 -1.26
N ASN A 109 16.23 2.00 -1.31
CA ASN A 109 17.12 1.67 -2.42
C ASN A 109 17.27 0.15 -2.58
N THR A 110 17.44 -0.58 -1.48
CA THR A 110 17.59 -2.05 -1.49
C THR A 110 16.34 -2.73 -2.06
N SER A 111 15.15 -2.24 -1.68
CA SER A 111 13.89 -2.76 -2.23
C SER A 111 13.72 -2.44 -3.71
N ARG A 112 14.18 -1.27 -4.17
CA ARG A 112 14.18 -0.90 -5.60
C ARG A 112 15.11 -1.79 -6.42
N GLU A 113 16.32 -2.05 -5.93
CA GLU A 113 17.28 -2.98 -6.54
C GLU A 113 16.69 -4.39 -6.63
N TYR A 114 16.11 -4.89 -5.54
CA TYR A 114 15.43 -6.19 -5.52
C TYR A 114 14.31 -6.27 -6.58
N LEU A 115 13.47 -5.25 -6.68
CA LEU A 115 12.40 -5.22 -7.68
C LEU A 115 12.95 -5.18 -9.11
N GLN A 116 14.03 -4.45 -9.35
CA GLN A 116 14.69 -4.43 -10.65
C GLN A 116 15.23 -5.81 -11.03
N GLU A 117 15.88 -6.50 -10.11
CA GLU A 117 16.33 -7.88 -10.31
C GLU A 117 15.14 -8.83 -10.54
N PHE A 118 14.09 -8.70 -9.75
CA PHE A 118 12.87 -9.49 -9.88
C PHE A 118 12.23 -9.34 -11.26
N PHE A 119 12.05 -8.11 -11.74
CA PHE A 119 11.54 -7.87 -13.08
C PHE A 119 12.50 -8.36 -14.18
N THR A 120 13.80 -8.32 -13.94
CA THR A 120 14.80 -8.86 -14.87
C THR A 120 14.69 -10.39 -14.96
N LYS A 121 14.57 -11.09 -13.83
CA LYS A 121 14.37 -12.55 -13.79
C LYS A 121 13.09 -12.99 -14.49
N LEU A 122 12.04 -12.16 -14.44
CA LEU A 122 10.79 -12.40 -15.16
C LEU A 122 10.83 -11.97 -16.64
N ASN A 123 11.97 -11.50 -17.14
CA ASN A 123 12.12 -10.96 -18.50
C ASN A 123 11.16 -9.80 -18.82
N LEU A 124 10.81 -9.02 -17.81
CA LEU A 124 9.91 -7.87 -17.92
C LEU A 124 10.67 -6.56 -18.16
N ILE A 125 11.99 -6.53 -18.00
CA ILE A 125 12.80 -5.34 -18.25
C ILE A 125 13.15 -5.24 -19.74
N ASP A 126 12.82 -4.08 -20.33
CA ASP A 126 13.25 -3.65 -21.66
C ASP A 126 14.26 -2.52 -21.49
N ARG A 127 15.47 -2.71 -22.05
CA ARG A 127 16.56 -1.70 -22.04
C ARG A 127 16.69 -1.13 -23.45
N LYS A 128 16.51 0.18 -23.60
CA LYS A 128 16.85 0.84 -24.86
C LYS A 128 18.34 1.12 -24.91
N SER A 129 19.00 0.69 -25.97
CA SER A 129 20.46 0.79 -26.19
C SER A 129 20.98 2.22 -26.34
N ASP A 130 20.12 3.18 -26.73
CA ASP A 130 20.56 4.52 -27.16
C ASP A 130 20.65 5.57 -26.05
N SER A 131 20.20 5.26 -24.86
CA SER A 131 20.36 6.11 -23.67
C SER A 131 20.57 5.22 -22.45
N GLY A 132 21.83 5.00 -22.06
CA GLY A 132 22.32 4.00 -21.10
C GLY A 132 21.56 3.78 -19.80
N ASP A 133 20.47 4.51 -19.54
CA ASP A 133 19.75 4.50 -18.26
C ASP A 133 18.24 4.29 -18.37
N ALA A 134 17.65 4.19 -19.56
CA ALA A 134 16.19 4.09 -19.70
C ALA A 134 15.72 2.63 -19.65
N GLN A 135 15.43 2.15 -18.44
CA GLN A 135 14.80 0.86 -18.24
C GLN A 135 13.27 0.99 -18.23
N TYR A 136 12.61 0.07 -18.89
CA TYR A 136 11.15 -0.01 -18.96
C TYR A 136 10.68 -1.35 -18.45
N VAL A 137 9.58 -1.35 -17.70
CA VAL A 137 8.86 -2.57 -17.31
C VAL A 137 7.75 -2.82 -18.33
N LYS A 138 7.80 -3.98 -18.97
CA LYS A 138 6.79 -4.42 -19.95
C LYS A 138 5.48 -4.81 -19.27
N ARG A 139 4.40 -4.78 -20.04
CA ARG A 139 3.09 -5.26 -19.60
C ARG A 139 3.17 -6.74 -19.21
N ILE A 140 2.56 -7.04 -18.09
CA ILE A 140 2.42 -8.41 -17.58
C ILE A 140 1.07 -8.93 -18.08
N LEU A 141 1.11 -9.96 -18.90
CA LEU A 141 -0.07 -10.64 -19.42
C LEU A 141 -0.82 -11.41 -18.33
#